data_19008108ee84a97c1b27d287f80bd16d
#
_entry.id   19008108ee84a97c1b27d287f80bd16d
#
_cell.length_a   1.000
_cell.length_b   1.000
_cell.length_c   1.000
_cell.angle_alpha   90.00
_cell.angle_beta   90.00
_cell.angle_gamma   90.00
#
_symmetry.space_group_name_H-M   'P 1'
#
loop_
_entity.id
_entity.type
_entity.pdbx_description
1 polymer ?
#
loop_
_entity_poly.entity_id
_entity_poly.type
_entity_poly.pdbx_seq_one_letter_code
_entity_poly.pdbx_strand_id
1 'polypeptide(L)'
;KIEIGAYAEVEDKHKDLRRGQFLINDDRPLNEIIDELIARDMIPSFCTSCYRLGRTGEHFMEFSVPGFIKRYCTPNAMLTLAEYLLDYAPEHTARKGWELIARELAQMDEGPVKKALEQKLELLKSGQRDCYF
;
A
#
# COMPACT_ATOMS: atom_id res chain seq x y z
N LYS A 1 7.33 6.58 -11.24
CA LYS A 1 6.53 7.22 -10.19
C LYS A 1 5.08 7.22 -10.64
N ILE A 2 4.21 6.52 -9.94
CA ILE A 2 2.77 6.58 -10.18
C ILE A 2 2.23 7.56 -9.17
N GLU A 3 1.68 8.67 -9.66
CA GLU A 3 0.96 9.62 -8.83
C GLU A 3 -0.51 9.24 -8.85
N ILE A 4 -1.02 8.81 -7.69
CA ILE A 4 -2.44 8.56 -7.52
C ILE A 4 -3.09 9.92 -7.27
N GLY A 5 -3.83 10.42 -8.25
CA GLY A 5 -4.60 11.64 -8.10
C GLY A 5 -5.88 11.37 -7.31
N ALA A 6 -6.18 12.21 -6.32
CA ALA A 6 -7.51 12.26 -5.74
C ALA A 6 -8.38 13.16 -6.63
N TYR A 7 -9.43 12.59 -7.22
CA TYR A 7 -10.46 13.35 -7.90
C TYR A 7 -11.45 13.86 -6.85
N ALA A 8 -11.46 15.17 -6.63
CA ALA A 8 -12.53 15.82 -5.89
C ALA A 8 -13.49 16.43 -6.91
N GLU A 9 -14.69 15.88 -7.03
CA GLU A 9 -15.78 16.54 -7.73
C GLU A 9 -16.20 17.75 -6.88
N VAL A 10 -15.76 18.93 -7.26
CA VAL A 10 -16.29 20.16 -6.72
C VAL A 10 -17.52 20.49 -7.55
N GLU A 11 -18.70 20.33 -6.96
CA GLU A 11 -19.93 20.89 -7.51
C GLU A 11 -19.79 22.41 -7.57
N ASP A 12 -19.28 22.94 -8.67
CA ASP A 12 -19.30 24.36 -8.92
C ASP A 12 -20.51 24.70 -9.81
N LYS A 13 -21.24 25.74 -9.41
CA LYS A 13 -22.41 26.28 -10.13
C LYS A 13 -22.07 26.87 -11.47
N HIS A 14 -20.83 26.92 -11.89
CA HIS A 14 -20.36 27.37 -13.18
C HIS A 14 -20.00 26.19 -14.07
N LYS A 15 -20.85 25.91 -15.05
CA LYS A 15 -20.84 24.74 -15.95
C LYS A 15 -19.59 24.48 -16.77
N ASP A 16 -18.51 25.23 -16.61
CA ASP A 16 -17.28 25.07 -17.38
C ASP A 16 -16.07 24.49 -16.61
N LEU A 17 -16.22 24.14 -15.35
CA LEU A 17 -15.14 23.67 -14.51
C LEU A 17 -15.19 22.15 -14.27
N ARG A 18 -15.42 21.35 -15.31
CA ARG A 18 -14.98 19.93 -15.33
C ARG A 18 -13.46 19.80 -15.43
N ARG A 19 -12.74 20.89 -15.26
CA ARG A 19 -11.28 20.91 -15.14
C ARG A 19 -10.98 21.08 -13.67
N GLY A 20 -10.69 19.97 -12.99
CA GLY A 20 -10.10 20.03 -11.66
C GLY A 20 -8.91 21.00 -11.64
N GLN A 21 -8.57 21.53 -10.48
CA GLN A 21 -7.48 22.47 -10.28
C GLN A 21 -6.12 21.93 -10.75
N PHE A 22 -6.02 20.61 -10.93
CA PHE A 22 -4.85 19.91 -11.42
C PHE A 22 -5.24 18.98 -12.57
N LEU A 23 -4.42 18.97 -13.61
CA LEU A 23 -4.54 17.98 -14.68
C LEU A 23 -4.03 16.65 -14.13
N ILE A 24 -4.96 15.75 -13.82
CA ILE A 24 -4.63 14.40 -13.37
C ILE A 24 -4.48 13.56 -14.64
N ASN A 25 -3.32 12.95 -14.82
CA ASN A 25 -3.05 12.13 -16.00
C ASN A 25 -3.71 10.74 -15.95
N ASP A 26 -4.18 10.31 -14.79
CA ASP A 26 -4.84 9.02 -14.59
C ASP A 26 -6.15 9.25 -13.81
N ASP A 27 -7.28 9.05 -14.46
CA ASP A 27 -8.63 9.22 -13.94
C ASP A 27 -9.32 7.88 -13.58
N ARG A 28 -8.56 6.78 -13.68
CA ARG A 28 -9.05 5.45 -13.33
C ARG A 28 -9.36 5.34 -11.84
N PRO A 29 -10.39 4.57 -11.45
CA PRO A 29 -10.64 4.29 -10.05
C PRO A 29 -9.49 3.52 -9.41
N LEU A 30 -9.32 3.70 -8.10
CA LEU A 30 -8.18 3.16 -7.35
C LEU A 30 -8.00 1.64 -7.48
N ASN A 31 -9.10 0.89 -7.53
CA ASN A 31 -9.06 -0.57 -7.69
C ASN A 31 -8.43 -1.01 -9.02
N GLU A 32 -8.66 -0.29 -10.11
CA GLU A 32 -8.03 -0.59 -11.41
C GLU A 32 -6.52 -0.32 -11.38
N ILE A 33 -6.10 0.73 -10.69
CA ILE A 33 -4.68 1.06 -10.51
C ILE A 33 -3.99 -0.03 -9.67
N ILE A 34 -4.65 -0.50 -8.60
CA ILE A 34 -4.13 -1.58 -7.77
C ILE A 34 -4.02 -2.88 -8.57
N ASP A 35 -5.03 -3.22 -9.37
CA ASP A 35 -5.00 -4.40 -10.25
C ASP A 35 -3.82 -4.36 -11.23
N GLU A 36 -3.58 -3.21 -11.84
CA GLU A 36 -2.45 -3.05 -12.75
C GLU A 36 -1.11 -3.18 -12.04
N LEU A 37 -0.97 -2.60 -10.82
CA LEU A 37 0.26 -2.73 -10.04
C LEU A 37 0.54 -4.20 -9.68
N ILE A 38 -0.47 -4.92 -9.21
CA ILE A 38 -0.36 -6.34 -8.88
C ILE A 38 -0.02 -7.17 -10.13
N ALA A 39 -0.63 -6.86 -11.28
CA ALA A 39 -0.35 -7.53 -12.54
C ALA A 39 1.08 -7.30 -13.04
N ARG A 40 1.73 -6.24 -12.60
CA ARG A 40 3.15 -5.91 -12.89
C ARG A 40 4.10 -6.35 -11.78
N ASP A 41 3.67 -7.20 -10.87
CA ASP A 41 4.44 -7.67 -9.71
C ASP A 41 4.92 -6.54 -8.78
N MET A 42 4.14 -5.45 -8.69
CA MET A 42 4.41 -4.32 -7.78
C MET A 42 3.44 -4.34 -6.61
N ILE A 43 3.97 -4.22 -5.39
CA ILE A 43 3.15 -4.11 -4.18
C ILE A 43 2.76 -2.64 -3.96
N PRO A 44 1.47 -2.27 -4.08
CA PRO A 44 1.00 -0.96 -3.65
C PRO A 44 1.11 -0.84 -2.13
N SER A 45 1.56 0.32 -1.64
CA SER A 45 1.70 0.58 -0.20
C SER A 45 0.76 1.68 0.26
N PHE A 46 -0.06 1.37 1.25
CA PHE A 46 -0.94 2.32 1.95
C PHE A 46 -0.40 2.65 3.35
N CYS A 47 0.88 2.39 3.58
CA CYS A 47 1.49 2.50 4.90
C CYS A 47 1.57 3.94 5.41
N THR A 48 1.12 4.17 6.64
CA THR A 48 1.20 5.43 7.38
C THR A 48 2.03 5.32 8.67
N SER A 49 2.74 4.20 8.88
CA SER A 49 3.42 3.92 10.16
C SER A 49 4.47 4.96 10.54
N CYS A 50 5.15 5.57 9.56
CA CYS A 50 6.12 6.63 9.85
C CYS A 50 5.47 7.83 10.54
N TYR A 51 4.28 8.27 10.09
CA TYR A 51 3.55 9.35 10.75
C TYR A 51 3.13 8.97 12.17
N ARG A 52 2.65 7.75 12.37
CA ARG A 52 2.17 7.25 13.66
C ARG A 52 3.30 7.11 14.68
N LEU A 53 4.50 6.80 14.22
CA LEU A 53 5.67 6.58 15.08
C LEU A 53 6.60 7.81 15.16
N GLY A 54 6.14 8.98 14.68
CA GLY A 54 6.92 10.22 14.72
C GLY A 54 8.17 10.23 13.84
N ARG A 55 8.26 9.33 12.87
CA ARG A 55 9.38 9.25 11.91
C ARG A 55 9.16 10.21 10.74
N THR A 56 9.13 11.50 11.02
CA THR A 56 8.87 12.57 10.03
C THR A 56 9.91 13.67 10.16
N GLY A 57 10.01 14.52 9.12
CA GLY A 57 10.96 15.63 9.11
C GLY A 57 12.41 15.16 9.17
N GLU A 58 13.22 15.77 10.01
CA GLU A 58 14.65 15.44 10.19
C GLU A 58 14.85 13.98 10.64
N HIS A 59 13.96 13.46 11.48
CA HIS A 59 14.01 12.07 11.93
C HIS A 59 13.81 11.05 10.80
N PHE A 60 13.11 11.41 9.72
CA PHE A 60 12.96 10.51 8.58
C PHE A 60 14.31 10.23 7.90
N MET A 61 15.20 11.19 7.84
CA MET A 61 16.51 11.04 7.21
C MET A 61 17.41 10.04 7.96
N GLU A 62 17.27 9.94 9.27
CA GLU A 62 17.99 8.96 10.09
C GLU A 62 17.58 7.51 9.77
N PHE A 63 16.36 7.33 9.31
CA PHE A 63 15.79 6.02 8.94
C PHE A 63 15.95 5.69 7.45
N SER A 64 16.35 6.65 6.59
CA SER A 64 16.57 6.41 5.16
C SER A 64 17.89 5.70 4.85
N VAL A 65 18.50 5.08 5.86
CA VAL A 65 19.73 4.30 5.72
C VAL A 65 19.50 2.99 4.95
N PRO A 66 20.55 2.45 4.31
CA PRO A 66 20.47 1.18 3.61
C PRO A 66 19.89 0.05 4.49
N GLY A 67 18.89 -0.65 3.98
CA GLY A 67 18.22 -1.75 4.68
C GLY A 67 16.92 -1.37 5.40
N PHE A 68 16.67 -0.09 5.66
CA PHE A 68 15.41 0.33 6.30
C PHE A 68 14.18 -0.03 5.48
N ILE A 69 14.22 0.18 4.16
CA ILE A 69 13.12 -0.16 3.24
C ILE A 69 12.79 -1.65 3.33
N LYS A 70 13.79 -2.53 3.28
CA LYS A 70 13.59 -3.97 3.39
C LYS A 70 13.04 -4.40 4.74
N ARG A 71 13.47 -3.72 5.81
CA ARG A 71 13.13 -4.09 7.19
C ARG A 71 11.75 -3.61 7.63
N TYR A 72 11.28 -2.48 7.14
CA TYR A 72 10.03 -1.85 7.59
C TYR A 72 9.05 -1.55 6.45
N CYS A 73 9.53 -0.92 5.36
CA CYS A 73 8.63 -0.47 4.29
C CYS A 73 8.04 -1.64 3.51
N THR A 74 8.84 -2.64 3.14
CA THR A 74 8.35 -3.81 2.40
C THR A 74 7.36 -4.63 3.23
N PRO A 75 7.65 -5.01 4.51
CA PRO A 75 6.67 -5.67 5.36
C PRO A 75 5.38 -4.87 5.56
N ASN A 76 5.48 -3.57 5.79
CA ASN A 76 4.31 -2.71 5.94
C ASN A 76 3.48 -2.58 4.66
N ALA A 77 4.13 -2.57 3.49
CA ALA A 77 3.43 -2.58 2.21
C ALA A 77 2.63 -3.88 2.04
N MET A 78 3.21 -5.04 2.38
CA MET A 78 2.50 -6.32 2.35
C MET A 78 1.32 -6.36 3.32
N LEU A 79 1.48 -5.84 4.54
CA LEU A 79 0.39 -5.80 5.52
C LEU A 79 -0.76 -4.91 5.07
N THR A 80 -0.46 -3.70 4.58
CA THR A 80 -1.50 -2.78 4.11
C THR A 80 -2.17 -3.27 2.82
N LEU A 81 -1.44 -3.93 1.93
CA LEU A 81 -2.04 -4.62 0.80
C LEU A 81 -2.95 -5.75 1.28
N ALA A 82 -2.50 -6.60 2.21
CA ALA A 82 -3.30 -7.69 2.74
C ALA A 82 -4.63 -7.21 3.35
N GLU A 83 -4.63 -6.10 4.11
CA GLU A 83 -5.85 -5.48 4.62
C GLU A 83 -6.78 -5.04 3.47
N TYR A 84 -6.24 -4.38 2.46
CA TYR A 84 -7.03 -4.00 1.28
C TYR A 84 -7.64 -5.22 0.57
N LEU A 85 -6.87 -6.31 0.41
CA LEU A 85 -7.35 -7.53 -0.23
C LEU A 85 -8.47 -8.21 0.54
N LEU A 86 -8.46 -8.13 1.87
CA LEU A 86 -9.49 -8.71 2.75
C LEU A 86 -10.77 -7.89 2.77
N ASP A 87 -10.66 -6.56 2.73
CA ASP A 87 -11.78 -5.67 3.03
C ASP A 87 -12.44 -5.07 1.80
N TYR A 88 -11.70 -4.88 0.69
CA TYR A 88 -12.17 -4.07 -0.44
C TYR A 88 -11.97 -4.69 -1.81
N ALA A 89 -11.02 -5.62 -1.96
CA ALA A 89 -10.66 -6.10 -3.27
C ALA A 89 -11.71 -7.05 -3.87
N PRO A 90 -11.98 -6.96 -5.18
CA PRO A 90 -12.70 -8.01 -5.90
C PRO A 90 -11.94 -9.35 -5.80
N GLU A 91 -12.67 -10.47 -5.93
CA GLU A 91 -12.10 -11.81 -5.76
C GLU A 91 -10.87 -12.09 -6.64
N HIS A 92 -10.90 -11.65 -7.90
CA HIS A 92 -9.78 -11.85 -8.82
C HIS A 92 -8.52 -11.07 -8.39
N THR A 93 -8.69 -9.82 -7.90
CA THR A 93 -7.62 -8.99 -7.35
C THR A 93 -7.08 -9.60 -6.07
N ALA A 94 -7.98 -10.04 -5.18
CA ALA A 94 -7.59 -10.66 -3.93
C ALA A 94 -6.71 -11.90 -4.17
N ARG A 95 -7.11 -12.79 -5.06
CA ARG A 95 -6.32 -13.98 -5.40
C ARG A 95 -4.92 -13.62 -5.89
N LYS A 96 -4.81 -12.75 -6.90
CA LYS A 96 -3.51 -12.32 -7.45
C LYS A 96 -2.65 -11.58 -6.41
N GLY A 97 -3.27 -10.75 -5.58
CA GLY A 97 -2.58 -10.02 -4.54
C GLY A 97 -2.00 -10.95 -3.46
N TRP A 98 -2.73 -11.98 -3.06
CA TRP A 98 -2.21 -12.98 -2.13
C TRP A 98 -1.09 -13.83 -2.74
N GLU A 99 -1.16 -14.17 -4.03
CA GLU A 99 -0.06 -14.83 -4.75
C GLU A 99 1.20 -13.95 -4.78
N LEU A 100 1.04 -12.65 -5.01
CA LEU A 100 2.14 -11.67 -4.98
C LEU A 100 2.76 -11.59 -3.58
N ILE A 101 1.96 -11.44 -2.52
CA ILE A 101 2.43 -11.41 -1.13
C ILE A 101 3.20 -12.70 -0.81
N ALA A 102 2.69 -13.86 -1.20
CA ALA A 102 3.36 -15.14 -0.95
C ALA A 102 4.73 -15.24 -1.64
N ARG A 103 4.83 -14.77 -2.89
CA ARG A 103 6.11 -14.74 -3.62
C ARG A 103 7.14 -13.82 -2.97
N GLU A 104 6.72 -12.61 -2.60
CA GLU A 104 7.59 -11.64 -1.95
C GLU A 104 8.05 -12.15 -0.56
N LEU A 105 7.14 -12.75 0.19
CA LEU A 105 7.46 -13.38 1.48
C LEU A 105 8.48 -14.51 1.32
N ALA A 106 8.36 -15.32 0.26
CA ALA A 106 9.31 -16.39 -0.02
C ALA A 106 10.71 -15.87 -0.38
N GLN A 107 10.82 -14.68 -0.96
CA GLN A 107 12.09 -14.03 -1.32
C GLN A 107 12.75 -13.30 -0.14
N MET A 108 12.05 -13.10 0.97
CA MET A 108 12.62 -12.46 2.15
C MET A 108 13.64 -13.36 2.83
N ASP A 109 14.72 -12.75 3.32
CA ASP A 109 15.71 -13.42 4.15
C ASP A 109 15.07 -13.99 5.43
N GLU A 110 15.46 -15.19 5.82
CA GLU A 110 15.01 -15.80 7.07
C GLU A 110 15.46 -14.96 8.27
N GLY A 111 14.53 -14.62 9.15
CA GLY A 111 14.86 -13.78 10.29
C GLY A 111 13.65 -13.33 11.10
N PRO A 112 13.88 -12.51 12.13
CA PRO A 112 12.82 -12.06 13.04
C PRO A 112 11.76 -11.21 12.34
N VAL A 113 12.13 -10.44 11.32
CA VAL A 113 11.19 -9.59 10.57
C VAL A 113 10.22 -10.45 9.76
N LYS A 114 10.72 -11.48 9.05
CA LYS A 114 9.88 -12.42 8.29
C LYS A 114 8.90 -13.15 9.20
N LYS A 115 9.38 -13.69 10.32
CA LYS A 115 8.52 -14.37 11.31
C LYS A 115 7.45 -13.45 11.87
N ALA A 116 7.80 -12.22 12.22
CA ALA A 116 6.83 -11.24 12.70
C ALA A 116 5.81 -10.85 11.63
N LEU A 117 6.23 -10.76 10.36
CA LEU A 117 5.35 -10.49 9.23
C LEU A 117 4.34 -11.63 9.03
N GLU A 118 4.81 -12.88 9.03
CA GLU A 118 3.94 -14.06 8.94
C GLU A 118 2.88 -14.07 10.03
N GLN A 119 3.29 -13.83 11.28
CA GLN A 119 2.36 -13.74 12.41
C GLN A 119 1.32 -12.64 12.22
N LYS A 120 1.74 -11.45 11.77
CA LYS A 120 0.83 -10.33 11.52
C LYS A 120 -0.13 -10.60 10.36
N LEU A 121 0.31 -11.29 9.30
CA LEU A 121 -0.56 -11.71 8.20
C LEU A 121 -1.64 -12.71 8.69
N GLU A 122 -1.30 -13.63 9.59
CA GLU A 122 -2.30 -14.54 10.18
C GLU A 122 -3.27 -13.79 11.10
N LEU A 123 -2.81 -12.79 11.87
CA LEU A 123 -3.69 -11.92 12.65
C LEU A 123 -4.67 -11.16 11.76
N LEU A 124 -4.24 -10.64 10.62
CA LEU A 124 -5.11 -9.99 9.65
C LEU A 124 -6.20 -10.94 9.13
N LYS A 125 -5.82 -12.18 8.76
CA LYS A 125 -6.78 -13.21 8.33
C LYS A 125 -7.77 -13.59 9.43
N SER A 126 -7.37 -13.52 10.69
CA SER A 126 -8.26 -13.75 11.83
C SER A 126 -9.19 -12.58 12.17
N GLY A 127 -9.10 -11.46 11.44
CA GLY A 127 -9.97 -10.31 11.59
C GLY A 127 -9.33 -9.11 12.31
N GLN A 128 -8.09 -9.22 12.78
CA GLN A 128 -7.36 -8.06 13.29
C GLN A 128 -7.06 -7.11 12.14
N ARG A 129 -6.97 -5.82 12.43
CA ARG A 129 -6.63 -4.76 11.48
C ARG A 129 -5.56 -3.86 12.05
N ASP A 130 -5.02 -3.00 11.18
CA ASP A 130 -4.06 -1.99 11.58
C ASP A 130 -2.75 -2.57 12.14
N CYS A 131 -2.27 -3.66 11.50
CA CYS A 131 -0.99 -4.27 11.79
C CYS A 131 0.15 -3.55 11.06
N TYR A 132 1.18 -3.13 11.79
CA TYR A 132 2.37 -2.48 11.20
C TYR A 132 3.64 -2.70 12.03
N PHE A 133 4.81 -2.33 11.45
CA PHE A 133 6.13 -2.33 12.08
C PHE A 133 6.59 -0.94 12.48
#